data_dd19b178d58db49ea3bbc3175be821be
#
_entry.id   dd19b178d58db49ea3bbc3175be821be
#
_cell.length_a   1.000
_cell.length_b   1.000
_cell.length_c   1.000
_cell.angle_alpha   90.00
_cell.angle_beta   90.00
_cell.angle_gamma   90.00
#
_symmetry.space_group_name_H-M   'P 1'
#
loop_
_entity.id
_entity.type
_entity.pdbx_description
1 polymer ?
#
loop_
_entity_poly.entity_id
_entity_poly.type
_entity_poly.pdbx_seq_one_letter_code
_entity_poly.pdbx_strand_id
1 'polypeptide(L)'
;MVAAVARRHVSLQSPHVSEFEADVLEGLRATPKHVPAKYFYDAAGSQLFERITELPEYYPTRCEISILRSHGADIAKLIPPGAALVEFGSGSSKKARILLSAAPKLAAYVPVDICGEMIEQEAVELRTDFPDLKVLPVTADICKPFELPEEARDAAVRIGFFPGSTIG
;
A
#
# COMPACT_ATOMS: atom_id res chain seq x y z
N MET A 1 66.02 22.15 -7.47
CA MET A 1 65.20 21.09 -6.84
C MET A 1 63.79 21.68 -6.55
N VAL A 2 62.86 21.46 -7.43
CA VAL A 2 61.48 21.98 -7.33
C VAL A 2 60.60 20.87 -6.79
N ALA A 3 60.03 21.07 -5.60
CA ALA A 3 59.15 20.09 -4.95
C ALA A 3 57.80 20.03 -5.64
N ALA A 4 57.41 18.87 -6.17
CA ALA A 4 56.10 18.61 -6.74
C ALA A 4 55.06 18.55 -5.61
N VAL A 5 54.13 19.51 -5.62
CA VAL A 5 52.93 19.47 -4.74
C VAL A 5 51.95 18.46 -5.30
N ALA A 6 51.80 17.32 -4.61
CA ALA A 6 50.78 16.33 -4.96
C ALA A 6 49.40 16.92 -4.68
N ARG A 7 48.62 17.16 -5.74
CA ARG A 7 47.19 17.47 -5.64
C ARG A 7 46.42 16.23 -5.19
N ARG A 8 45.95 16.22 -3.93
CA ARG A 8 44.98 15.22 -3.48
C ARG A 8 43.68 15.47 -4.23
N HIS A 9 43.31 14.56 -5.11
CA HIS A 9 41.95 14.48 -5.63
C HIS A 9 41.02 14.08 -4.46
N VAL A 10 40.33 15.04 -3.91
CA VAL A 10 39.16 14.76 -3.07
C VAL A 10 38.05 14.35 -4.03
N SER A 11 37.78 13.05 -4.08
CA SER A 11 36.58 12.52 -4.74
C SER A 11 35.38 13.02 -3.92
N LEU A 12 34.72 14.05 -4.38
CA LEU A 12 33.40 14.43 -3.91
C LEU A 12 32.45 13.34 -4.39
N GLN A 13 32.17 12.35 -3.53
CA GLN A 13 31.04 11.49 -3.72
C GLN A 13 29.82 12.41 -3.73
N SER A 14 29.11 12.45 -4.86
CA SER A 14 27.85 13.17 -4.97
C SER A 14 26.94 12.68 -3.85
N PRO A 15 26.32 13.59 -3.04
CA PRO A 15 25.37 13.15 -2.03
C PRO A 15 24.30 12.29 -2.71
N HIS A 16 23.99 11.12 -2.14
CA HIS A 16 22.90 10.29 -2.61
C HIS A 16 21.61 11.09 -2.46
N VAL A 17 21.10 11.59 -3.58
CA VAL A 17 19.80 12.26 -3.64
C VAL A 17 18.74 11.19 -3.37
N SER A 18 17.88 11.40 -2.39
CA SER A 18 16.77 10.48 -2.13
C SER A 18 15.81 10.46 -3.32
N GLU A 19 15.09 9.36 -3.54
CA GLU A 19 14.07 9.27 -4.59
C GLU A 19 13.05 10.42 -4.46
N PHE A 20 12.62 10.71 -3.24
CA PHE A 20 11.72 11.84 -2.95
C PHE A 20 12.28 13.17 -3.45
N GLU A 21 13.54 13.47 -3.12
CA GLU A 21 14.18 14.71 -3.54
C GLU A 21 14.32 14.80 -5.07
N ALA A 22 14.68 13.70 -5.72
CA ALA A 22 14.79 13.63 -7.17
C ALA A 22 13.43 13.89 -7.84
N ASP A 23 12.38 13.18 -7.42
CA ASP A 23 11.03 13.30 -7.96
C ASP A 23 10.45 14.70 -7.76
N VAL A 24 10.65 15.30 -6.58
CA VAL A 24 10.18 16.66 -6.27
C VAL A 24 10.93 17.70 -7.11
N LEU A 25 12.25 17.60 -7.22
CA LEU A 25 13.03 18.52 -8.03
C LEU A 25 12.68 18.44 -9.52
N GLU A 26 12.45 17.22 -10.04
CA GLU A 26 12.00 17.00 -11.41
C GLU A 26 10.61 17.59 -11.63
N GLY A 27 9.65 17.26 -10.79
CA GLY A 27 8.27 17.73 -10.92
C GLY A 27 8.13 19.25 -10.77
N LEU A 28 8.91 19.89 -9.91
CA LEU A 28 8.91 21.35 -9.76
C LEU A 28 9.59 22.08 -10.93
N ARG A 29 10.45 21.40 -11.70
CA ARG A 29 11.05 21.93 -12.92
C ARG A 29 10.14 21.74 -14.15
N ALA A 30 9.19 20.82 -14.09
CA ALA A 30 8.27 20.53 -15.19
C ALA A 30 7.25 21.66 -15.43
N THR A 31 6.60 21.62 -16.59
CA THR A 31 5.48 22.50 -16.92
C THR A 31 4.34 21.64 -17.48
N PRO A 32 3.19 21.57 -16.78
CA PRO A 32 2.89 22.17 -15.46
C PRO A 32 3.73 21.55 -14.31
N LYS A 33 3.92 22.33 -13.26
CA LYS A 33 4.59 21.82 -12.04
C LYS A 33 3.71 20.77 -11.36
N HIS A 34 4.33 19.70 -10.84
CA HIS A 34 3.62 18.64 -10.13
C HIS A 34 4.51 18.01 -9.05
N VAL A 35 3.88 17.29 -8.15
CA VAL A 35 4.54 16.40 -7.19
C VAL A 35 3.80 15.05 -7.26
N PRO A 36 4.50 13.91 -7.35
CA PRO A 36 3.86 12.60 -7.36
C PRO A 36 2.94 12.39 -6.17
N ALA A 37 1.71 11.93 -6.41
CA ALA A 37 0.67 11.81 -5.39
C ALA A 37 1.06 10.84 -4.25
N LYS A 38 1.91 9.85 -4.52
CA LYS A 38 2.40 8.89 -3.52
C LYS A 38 2.99 9.55 -2.27
N TYR A 39 3.56 10.76 -2.40
CA TYR A 39 4.16 11.49 -1.28
C TYR A 39 3.15 12.20 -0.37
N PHE A 40 1.86 12.18 -0.72
CA PHE A 40 0.79 12.67 0.15
C PHE A 40 0.21 11.58 1.06
N TYR A 41 0.66 10.32 0.92
CA TYR A 41 0.18 9.18 1.69
C TYR A 41 1.19 8.73 2.76
N ASP A 42 1.82 9.69 3.45
CA ASP A 42 2.48 9.44 4.73
C ASP A 42 1.44 9.22 5.84
N ALA A 43 1.88 9.00 7.08
CA ALA A 43 0.96 8.77 8.20
C ALA A 43 -0.06 9.90 8.39
N ALA A 44 0.37 11.17 8.25
CA ALA A 44 -0.50 12.33 8.40
C ALA A 44 -1.48 12.46 7.21
N GLY A 45 -0.99 12.26 5.99
CA GLY A 45 -1.80 12.29 4.78
C GLY A 45 -2.83 11.16 4.73
N SER A 46 -2.45 9.96 5.17
CA SER A 46 -3.36 8.82 5.29
C SER A 46 -4.48 9.09 6.29
N GLN A 47 -4.19 9.68 7.46
CA GLN A 47 -5.20 10.11 8.41
C GLN A 47 -6.11 11.20 7.85
N LEU A 48 -5.54 12.14 7.08
CA LEU A 48 -6.33 13.17 6.41
C LEU A 48 -7.27 12.56 5.37
N PHE A 49 -6.80 11.58 4.60
CA PHE A 49 -7.64 10.86 3.63
C PHE A 49 -8.79 10.13 4.31
N GLU A 50 -8.57 9.46 5.45
CA GLU A 50 -9.65 8.84 6.23
C GLU A 50 -10.73 9.87 6.60
N ARG A 51 -10.36 11.07 7.01
CA ARG A 51 -11.31 12.15 7.28
C ARG A 51 -12.05 12.60 6.02
N ILE A 52 -11.38 12.62 4.86
CA ILE A 52 -12.02 12.91 3.57
C ILE A 52 -13.09 11.87 3.26
N THR A 53 -12.86 10.59 3.55
CA THR A 53 -13.84 9.53 3.29
C THR A 53 -15.14 9.68 4.08
N GLU A 54 -15.13 10.47 5.16
CA GLU A 54 -16.30 10.75 6.01
C GLU A 54 -17.15 11.93 5.50
N LEU A 55 -16.61 12.74 4.58
CA LEU A 55 -17.33 13.89 4.04
C LEU A 55 -18.56 13.45 3.23
N PRO A 56 -19.68 14.19 3.29
CA PRO A 56 -20.87 13.92 2.49
C PRO A 56 -20.59 13.87 0.99
N GLU A 57 -19.69 14.72 0.51
CA GLU A 57 -19.31 14.86 -0.90
C GLU A 57 -18.48 13.66 -1.39
N TYR A 58 -17.71 13.01 -0.50
CA TYR A 58 -16.90 11.85 -0.86
C TYR A 58 -17.71 10.56 -0.72
N TYR A 59 -18.61 10.33 -1.67
CA TYR A 59 -19.50 9.17 -1.68
C TYR A 59 -18.83 7.81 -2.04
N PRO A 60 -17.67 7.71 -2.76
CA PRO A 60 -17.16 6.44 -3.26
C PRO A 60 -16.97 5.39 -2.16
N THR A 61 -16.34 5.74 -1.04
CA THR A 61 -16.13 4.81 0.08
C THR A 61 -17.44 4.24 0.62
N ARG A 62 -18.48 5.07 0.76
CA ARG A 62 -19.79 4.62 1.24
C ARG A 62 -20.46 3.67 0.25
N CYS A 63 -20.38 3.98 -1.05
CA CYS A 63 -20.90 3.11 -2.10
C CYS A 63 -20.19 1.76 -2.12
N GLU A 64 -18.85 1.73 -2.07
CA GLU A 64 -18.09 0.50 -2.05
C GLU A 64 -18.39 -0.35 -0.81
N ILE A 65 -18.46 0.26 0.38
CA ILE A 65 -18.87 -0.45 1.61
C ILE A 65 -20.28 -1.03 1.45
N SER A 66 -21.21 -0.28 0.86
CA SER A 66 -22.57 -0.79 0.59
C SER A 66 -22.57 -1.97 -0.37
N ILE A 67 -21.78 -1.92 -1.45
CA ILE A 67 -21.62 -3.02 -2.41
C ILE A 67 -21.02 -4.24 -1.72
N LEU A 68 -19.93 -4.07 -0.96
CA LEU A 68 -19.28 -5.16 -0.25
C LEU A 68 -20.21 -5.81 0.79
N ARG A 69 -21.00 -5.02 1.52
CA ARG A 69 -21.99 -5.56 2.47
C ARG A 69 -23.10 -6.35 1.78
N SER A 70 -23.55 -5.90 0.60
CA SER A 70 -24.63 -6.56 -0.14
C SER A 70 -24.16 -7.78 -0.90
N HIS A 71 -22.93 -7.76 -1.43
CA HIS A 71 -22.41 -8.77 -2.36
C HIS A 71 -21.14 -9.49 -1.86
N GLY A 72 -20.60 -9.13 -0.69
CA GLY A 72 -19.35 -9.70 -0.19
C GLY A 72 -19.39 -11.21 -0.05
N ALA A 73 -20.55 -11.77 0.35
CA ALA A 73 -20.72 -13.22 0.42
C ALA A 73 -20.68 -13.90 -0.97
N ASP A 74 -21.19 -13.24 -2.01
CA ASP A 74 -21.13 -13.79 -3.37
C ASP A 74 -19.73 -13.65 -3.96
N ILE A 75 -19.05 -12.56 -3.68
CA ILE A 75 -17.62 -12.38 -4.03
C ILE A 75 -16.76 -13.44 -3.33
N ALA A 76 -16.99 -13.66 -2.05
CA ALA A 76 -16.26 -14.65 -1.25
C ALA A 76 -16.39 -16.10 -1.79
N LYS A 77 -17.53 -16.45 -2.39
CA LYS A 77 -17.71 -17.77 -3.05
C LYS A 77 -16.77 -17.98 -4.24
N LEU A 78 -16.27 -16.91 -4.85
CA LEU A 78 -15.32 -16.99 -5.96
C LEU A 78 -13.87 -17.18 -5.48
N ILE A 79 -13.61 -17.03 -4.18
CA ILE A 79 -12.29 -17.18 -3.57
C ILE A 79 -12.11 -18.64 -3.15
N PRO A 80 -11.17 -19.39 -3.73
CA PRO A 80 -10.93 -20.77 -3.32
C PRO A 80 -10.38 -20.85 -1.88
N PRO A 81 -10.73 -21.89 -1.11
CA PRO A 81 -10.06 -22.15 0.17
C PRO A 81 -8.54 -22.28 -0.01
N GLY A 82 -7.76 -21.71 0.90
CA GLY A 82 -6.31 -21.70 0.82
C GLY A 82 -5.71 -20.68 -0.17
N ALA A 83 -6.54 -19.81 -0.76
CA ALA A 83 -6.02 -18.68 -1.54
C ALA A 83 -5.32 -17.65 -0.66
N ALA A 84 -4.36 -16.90 -1.23
CA ALA A 84 -3.86 -15.66 -0.66
C ALA A 84 -4.64 -14.48 -1.25
N LEU A 85 -5.14 -13.60 -0.39
CA LEU A 85 -5.78 -12.35 -0.76
C LEU A 85 -4.76 -11.21 -0.65
N VAL A 86 -4.46 -10.55 -1.75
CA VAL A 86 -3.52 -9.42 -1.82
C VAL A 86 -4.31 -8.15 -2.10
N GLU A 87 -4.32 -7.21 -1.16
CA GLU A 87 -4.99 -5.92 -1.33
C GLU A 87 -3.99 -4.83 -1.67
N PHE A 88 -4.26 -4.10 -2.76
CA PHE A 88 -3.40 -3.03 -3.25
C PHE A 88 -3.95 -1.67 -2.80
N GLY A 89 -3.10 -0.87 -2.13
CA GLY A 89 -3.52 0.40 -1.53
C GLY A 89 -4.52 0.17 -0.40
N SER A 90 -4.15 -0.70 0.56
CA SER A 90 -5.08 -1.18 1.58
C SER A 90 -5.58 -0.08 2.51
N GLY A 91 -4.77 0.95 2.78
CA GLY A 91 -5.14 2.02 3.68
C GLY A 91 -5.73 1.50 5.00
N SER A 92 -6.92 1.97 5.35
CA SER A 92 -7.69 1.38 6.46
C SER A 92 -8.34 0.06 6.05
N SER A 93 -8.36 -0.91 6.95
CA SER A 93 -8.86 -2.26 6.69
C SER A 93 -10.40 -2.38 6.62
N LYS A 94 -11.14 -1.25 6.64
CA LYS A 94 -12.62 -1.23 6.71
C LYS A 94 -13.30 -2.06 5.61
N LYS A 95 -12.81 -1.99 4.38
CA LYS A 95 -13.35 -2.74 3.25
C LYS A 95 -12.91 -4.20 3.27
N ALA A 96 -11.63 -4.44 3.56
CA ALA A 96 -11.09 -5.77 3.71
C ALA A 96 -11.83 -6.59 4.76
N ARG A 97 -12.13 -6.02 5.92
CA ARG A 97 -12.86 -6.68 7.03
C ARG A 97 -14.19 -7.27 6.57
N ILE A 98 -14.92 -6.58 5.69
CA ILE A 98 -16.20 -7.07 5.18
C ILE A 98 -15.99 -8.32 4.32
N LEU A 99 -15.00 -8.30 3.43
CA LEU A 99 -14.69 -9.45 2.58
C LEU A 99 -14.09 -10.61 3.38
N LEU A 100 -13.16 -10.34 4.29
CA LEU A 100 -12.51 -11.34 5.14
C LEU A 100 -13.51 -12.07 6.03
N SER A 101 -14.53 -11.35 6.55
CA SER A 101 -15.60 -11.96 7.36
C SER A 101 -16.47 -12.97 6.58
N ALA A 102 -16.56 -12.81 5.26
CA ALA A 102 -17.33 -13.70 4.39
C ALA A 102 -16.44 -14.73 3.67
N ALA A 103 -15.12 -14.51 3.65
CA ALA A 103 -14.20 -15.35 2.89
C ALA A 103 -14.03 -16.75 3.52
N PRO A 104 -13.73 -17.78 2.71
CA PRO A 104 -13.33 -19.08 3.22
C PRO A 104 -11.98 -18.97 3.95
N LYS A 105 -11.52 -20.08 4.52
CA LYS A 105 -10.18 -20.13 5.14
C LYS A 105 -9.11 -19.80 4.10
N LEU A 106 -8.51 -18.61 4.23
CA LEU A 106 -7.41 -18.13 3.40
C LEU A 106 -6.07 -18.70 3.90
N ALA A 107 -5.08 -18.80 3.00
CA ALA A 107 -3.69 -19.06 3.37
C ALA A 107 -3.07 -17.83 4.01
N ALA A 108 -3.33 -16.65 3.45
CA ALA A 108 -2.86 -15.37 3.95
C ALA A 108 -3.73 -14.20 3.43
N TYR A 109 -3.71 -13.09 4.17
CA TYR A 109 -4.11 -11.77 3.71
C TYR A 109 -2.88 -10.86 3.70
N VAL A 110 -2.64 -10.22 2.59
CA VAL A 110 -1.46 -9.36 2.36
C VAL A 110 -1.94 -7.95 2.03
N PRO A 111 -2.08 -7.06 3.01
CA PRO A 111 -2.29 -5.64 2.75
C PRO A 111 -0.99 -5.03 2.22
N VAL A 112 -1.07 -4.33 1.09
CA VAL A 112 0.05 -3.64 0.46
C VAL A 112 -0.26 -2.16 0.42
N ASP A 113 0.61 -1.34 0.99
CA ASP A 113 0.48 0.12 0.96
C ASP A 113 1.85 0.79 1.06
N ILE A 114 1.93 2.05 0.66
CA ILE A 114 3.15 2.85 0.78
C ILE A 114 3.35 3.35 2.23
N CYS A 115 2.26 3.50 3.00
CA CYS A 115 2.28 3.90 4.41
C CYS A 115 2.46 2.68 5.33
N GLY A 116 3.72 2.26 5.54
CA GLY A 116 4.04 1.08 6.36
C GLY A 116 3.53 1.18 7.80
N GLU A 117 3.60 2.37 8.41
CA GLU A 117 3.12 2.58 9.79
C GLU A 117 1.63 2.28 9.91
N MET A 118 0.82 2.74 8.96
CA MET A 118 -0.63 2.53 8.96
C MET A 118 -0.98 1.06 8.81
N ILE A 119 -0.40 0.36 7.82
CA ILE A 119 -0.74 -1.05 7.60
C ILE A 119 -0.26 -1.98 8.72
N GLU A 120 0.83 -1.65 9.40
CA GLU A 120 1.27 -2.41 10.58
C GLU A 120 0.29 -2.24 11.75
N GLN A 121 -0.21 -1.03 12.00
CA GLN A 121 -1.24 -0.79 13.02
C GLN A 121 -2.53 -1.56 12.69
N GLU A 122 -3.03 -1.45 11.46
CA GLU A 122 -4.21 -2.19 11.00
C GLU A 122 -4.01 -3.71 11.08
N ALA A 123 -2.79 -4.21 10.79
CA ALA A 123 -2.47 -5.64 10.88
C ALA A 123 -2.55 -6.17 12.31
N VAL A 124 -2.19 -5.38 13.32
CA VAL A 124 -2.35 -5.76 14.73
C VAL A 124 -3.82 -5.97 15.08
N GLU A 125 -4.68 -5.04 14.67
CA GLU A 125 -6.13 -5.15 14.90
C GLU A 125 -6.73 -6.35 14.14
N LEU A 126 -6.35 -6.51 12.87
CA LEU A 126 -6.82 -7.63 12.04
C LEU A 126 -6.43 -9.00 12.62
N ARG A 127 -5.23 -9.15 13.15
CA ARG A 127 -4.81 -10.39 13.84
C ARG A 127 -5.61 -10.68 15.09
N THR A 128 -6.13 -9.64 15.76
CA THR A 128 -7.03 -9.78 16.90
C THR A 128 -8.41 -10.24 16.48
N ASP A 129 -8.95 -9.66 15.41
CA ASP A 129 -10.30 -9.99 14.91
C ASP A 129 -10.36 -11.31 14.15
N PHE A 130 -9.24 -11.68 13.49
CA PHE A 130 -9.11 -12.90 12.68
C PHE A 130 -7.91 -13.73 13.15
N PRO A 131 -7.94 -14.36 14.32
CA PRO A 131 -6.78 -15.04 14.92
C PRO A 131 -6.23 -16.22 14.10
N ASP A 132 -7.06 -16.83 13.26
CA ASP A 132 -6.66 -17.94 12.38
C ASP A 132 -6.13 -17.45 11.03
N LEU A 133 -6.16 -16.15 10.74
CA LEU A 133 -5.70 -15.58 9.49
C LEU A 133 -4.26 -15.09 9.60
N LYS A 134 -3.39 -15.52 8.71
CA LYS A 134 -2.08 -14.93 8.56
C LYS A 134 -2.20 -13.57 7.90
N VAL A 135 -1.99 -12.48 8.65
CA VAL A 135 -1.95 -11.11 8.15
C VAL A 135 -0.51 -10.67 7.99
N LEU A 136 -0.09 -10.44 6.75
CA LEU A 136 1.30 -10.22 6.32
C LEU A 136 1.43 -8.88 5.59
N PRO A 137 1.54 -7.75 6.30
CA PRO A 137 1.63 -6.44 5.68
C PRO A 137 2.92 -6.28 4.85
N VAL A 138 2.81 -5.59 3.72
CA VAL A 138 3.94 -5.28 2.82
C VAL A 138 3.96 -3.79 2.53
N THR A 139 5.01 -3.12 2.97
CA THR A 139 5.23 -1.71 2.62
C THR A 139 5.85 -1.63 1.23
N ALA A 140 5.10 -1.13 0.25
CA ALA A 140 5.57 -1.02 -1.12
C ALA A 140 4.85 0.07 -1.91
N ASP A 141 5.55 0.64 -2.88
CA ASP A 141 4.96 1.42 -3.97
C ASP A 141 4.36 0.44 -4.98
N ILE A 142 3.03 0.36 -5.05
CA ILE A 142 2.30 -0.59 -5.93
C ILE A 142 2.53 -0.32 -7.42
N CYS A 143 3.10 0.83 -7.78
CA CYS A 143 3.51 1.14 -9.15
C CYS A 143 4.86 0.51 -9.52
N LYS A 144 5.54 -0.13 -8.58
CA LYS A 144 6.84 -0.78 -8.75
C LYS A 144 6.73 -2.28 -8.47
N PRO A 145 7.62 -3.10 -9.04
CA PRO A 145 7.73 -4.50 -8.64
C PRO A 145 8.06 -4.62 -7.15
N PHE A 146 7.36 -5.49 -6.44
CA PHE A 146 7.63 -5.86 -5.06
C PHE A 146 7.46 -7.36 -4.86
N GLU A 147 8.02 -7.89 -3.79
CA GLU A 147 7.94 -9.30 -3.46
C GLU A 147 6.81 -9.55 -2.45
N LEU A 148 6.06 -10.61 -2.71
CA LEU A 148 5.07 -11.12 -1.75
C LEU A 148 5.76 -11.99 -0.68
N PRO A 149 5.24 -12.06 0.55
CA PRO A 149 5.65 -13.03 1.55
C PRO A 149 5.53 -14.47 1.05
N GLU A 150 6.38 -15.37 1.58
CA GLU A 150 6.47 -16.77 1.17
C GLU A 150 5.09 -17.46 1.18
N GLU A 151 4.33 -17.29 2.25
CA GLU A 151 3.00 -17.90 2.39
C GLU A 151 2.02 -17.49 1.30
N ALA A 152 2.13 -16.25 0.81
CA ALA A 152 1.31 -15.78 -0.30
C ALA A 152 1.85 -16.25 -1.65
N ARG A 153 3.18 -16.37 -1.80
CA ARG A 153 3.80 -16.92 -3.01
C ARG A 153 3.47 -18.40 -3.20
N ASP A 154 3.48 -19.17 -2.11
CA ASP A 154 3.26 -20.60 -2.10
C ASP A 154 1.77 -20.98 -2.17
N ALA A 155 0.86 -20.01 -1.98
CA ALA A 155 -0.57 -20.27 -2.17
C ALA A 155 -0.87 -20.65 -3.61
N ALA A 156 -1.69 -21.71 -3.78
CA ALA A 156 -2.07 -22.22 -5.10
C ALA A 156 -2.76 -21.16 -5.97
N VAL A 157 -3.51 -20.25 -5.33
CA VAL A 157 -4.23 -19.16 -5.97
C VAL A 157 -3.94 -17.87 -5.23
N ARG A 158 -3.66 -16.80 -5.96
CA ARG A 158 -3.55 -15.44 -5.45
C ARG A 158 -4.67 -14.59 -6.05
N ILE A 159 -5.41 -13.94 -5.20
CA ILE A 159 -6.51 -13.05 -5.59
C ILE A 159 -6.07 -11.61 -5.31
N GLY A 160 -6.05 -10.78 -6.34
CA GLY A 160 -5.88 -9.34 -6.19
C GLY A 160 -7.20 -8.69 -5.78
N PHE A 161 -7.18 -7.93 -4.70
CA PHE A 161 -8.28 -7.09 -4.25
C PHE A 161 -7.84 -5.63 -4.35
N PHE A 162 -8.55 -4.85 -5.14
CA PHE A 162 -8.17 -3.47 -5.43
C PHE A 162 -9.38 -2.56 -5.29
N PRO A 163 -9.87 -2.34 -4.08
CA PRO A 163 -10.98 -1.44 -3.82
C PRO A 163 -10.51 0.02 -3.80
N GLY A 164 -11.45 0.92 -4.04
CA GLY A 164 -11.21 2.34 -3.98
C GLY A 164 -10.79 2.96 -5.30
N SER A 165 -10.39 4.22 -5.20
CA SER A 165 -10.00 5.04 -6.36
C SER A 165 -8.48 5.03 -6.62
N THR A 166 -7.75 4.11 -6.04
CA THR A 166 -6.28 4.04 -6.19
C THR A 166 -5.85 3.73 -7.63
N ILE A 167 -6.66 2.97 -8.36
CA ILE A 167 -6.41 2.61 -9.76
C ILE A 167 -6.91 3.68 -10.76
N GLY A 168 -7.74 4.61 -10.29
CA GLY A 168 -8.48 5.58 -11.10
C GLY A 168 -7.66 6.67 -11.77
#